data_7ae3bd9fd92f5d58b96d3a39683a4926
#
_entry.id   7ae3bd9fd92f5d58b96d3a39683a4926
#
_cell.length_a   1.000
_cell.length_b   1.000
_cell.length_c   1.000
_cell.angle_alpha   90.00
_cell.angle_beta   90.00
_cell.angle_gamma   90.00
#
_symmetry.space_group_name_H-M   'P 1'
#
loop_
_entity.id
_entity.type
_entity.pdbx_description
1 polymer ?
#
loop_
_entity_poly.entity_id
_entity_poly.type
_entity_poly.pdbx_seq_one_letter_code
_entity_poly.pdbx_strand_id
1 'polypeptide(L)'
;NVVIGAHCDIASFVTINCADSHLKCIELANSIDRKDIVLENNVFVGSHCVIKGGVYIGHHSVIAAGTIVDTSHIPPYSLVIGNPMIVKEGYYLEEIIKNDPT
;
A
#
# COMPACT_ATOMS: atom_id res chain seq x y z
N ASN A 1 5.10 -8.54 -10.39
CA ASN A 1 6.12 -8.59 -9.33
C ASN A 1 5.70 -7.77 -8.12
N VAL A 2 6.18 -8.17 -6.97
CA VAL A 2 6.03 -7.41 -5.73
C VAL A 2 7.42 -7.05 -5.25
N VAL A 3 7.67 -5.75 -5.06
CA VAL A 3 8.94 -5.24 -4.53
C VAL A 3 8.67 -4.60 -3.18
N ILE A 4 9.35 -5.07 -2.15
CA ILE A 4 9.24 -4.55 -0.80
C ILE A 4 10.62 -4.07 -0.37
N GLY A 5 10.70 -2.77 -0.06
CA GLY A 5 11.95 -2.15 0.34
C GLY A 5 12.46 -2.58 1.71
N ALA A 6 13.55 -1.97 2.16
CA ALA A 6 14.17 -2.28 3.43
C ALA A 6 13.36 -1.71 4.59
N HIS A 7 13.45 -2.38 5.74
CA HIS A 7 12.84 -1.93 7.01
C HIS A 7 11.32 -1.76 6.94
N CYS A 8 10.65 -2.50 6.06
CA CYS A 8 9.20 -2.57 6.06
C CYS A 8 8.71 -3.52 7.15
N ASP A 9 7.55 -3.20 7.69
CA ASP A 9 6.87 -4.05 8.67
C ASP A 9 5.47 -4.35 8.15
N ILE A 10 5.23 -5.61 7.81
CA ILE A 10 3.95 -6.07 7.28
C ILE A 10 3.32 -6.97 8.31
N ALA A 11 2.21 -6.51 8.88
CA ALA A 11 1.52 -7.20 9.95
C ALA A 11 0.75 -8.44 9.45
N SER A 12 0.08 -9.13 10.34
CA SER A 12 -0.58 -10.40 10.05
C SER A 12 -1.77 -10.26 9.11
N PHE A 13 -1.97 -11.28 8.28
CA PHE A 13 -3.13 -11.38 7.39
C PHE A 13 -3.23 -10.26 6.36
N VAL A 14 -2.11 -9.70 5.93
CA VAL A 14 -2.06 -8.75 4.83
C VAL A 14 -2.12 -9.52 3.52
N THR A 15 -3.00 -9.09 2.64
CA THR A 15 -3.11 -9.63 1.28
C THR A 15 -2.46 -8.68 0.29
N ILE A 16 -1.48 -9.16 -0.45
CA ILE A 16 -0.82 -8.42 -1.53
C ILE A 16 -1.17 -9.16 -2.83
N ASN A 17 -2.04 -8.55 -3.63
CA ASN A 17 -2.56 -9.19 -4.82
C ASN A 17 -2.22 -8.39 -6.08
N CYS A 18 -1.27 -8.88 -6.86
CA CYS A 18 -0.84 -8.24 -8.10
C CYS A 18 -1.50 -8.82 -9.37
N ALA A 19 -2.49 -9.70 -9.22
CA ALA A 19 -3.16 -10.32 -10.35
C ALA A 19 -4.67 -10.33 -10.16
N ASP A 20 -5.39 -9.78 -11.13
CA ASP A 20 -6.86 -9.76 -11.16
C ASP A 20 -7.36 -10.67 -12.28
N SER A 21 -8.15 -11.67 -11.90
CA SER A 21 -8.68 -12.65 -12.83
C SER A 21 -10.20 -12.63 -12.95
N HIS A 22 -10.86 -11.65 -12.34
CA HIS A 22 -12.32 -11.61 -12.30
C HIS A 22 -12.96 -11.48 -13.68
N LEU A 23 -12.40 -10.66 -14.58
CA LEU A 23 -12.93 -10.51 -15.93
C LEU A 23 -12.72 -11.77 -16.76
N LYS A 24 -11.61 -12.47 -16.56
CA LYS A 24 -11.38 -13.76 -17.20
C LYS A 24 -12.38 -14.80 -16.70
N CYS A 25 -12.61 -14.82 -15.39
CA CYS A 25 -13.53 -15.76 -14.76
C CYS A 25 -14.95 -15.62 -15.30
N ILE A 26 -15.42 -14.40 -15.54
CA ILE A 26 -16.76 -14.14 -16.08
C ILE A 26 -16.78 -14.03 -17.61
N GLU A 27 -15.72 -14.44 -18.26
CA GLU A 27 -15.60 -14.53 -19.73
C GLU A 27 -15.63 -13.18 -20.47
N LEU A 28 -15.27 -12.08 -19.78
CA LEU A 28 -15.14 -10.75 -20.41
C LEU A 28 -13.71 -10.42 -20.83
N ALA A 29 -12.73 -11.24 -20.47
CA ALA A 29 -11.34 -11.09 -20.88
C ALA A 29 -10.70 -12.45 -21.13
N ASN A 30 -9.66 -12.48 -21.97
CA ASN A 30 -8.94 -13.70 -22.32
C ASN A 30 -7.73 -13.96 -21.43
N SER A 31 -7.32 -12.98 -20.62
CA SER A 31 -6.12 -13.06 -19.81
C SER A 31 -6.34 -12.46 -18.43
N ILE A 32 -5.43 -12.83 -17.50
CA ILE A 32 -5.37 -12.27 -16.15
C ILE A 32 -4.64 -10.93 -16.23
N ASP A 33 -5.21 -9.90 -15.61
CA ASP A 33 -4.56 -8.60 -15.46
C ASP A 33 -3.53 -8.67 -14.33
N ARG A 34 -2.27 -8.36 -14.64
CA ARG A 34 -1.16 -8.40 -13.68
C ARG A 34 -0.51 -7.03 -13.64
N LYS A 35 -0.39 -6.47 -12.43
CA LYS A 35 0.23 -5.17 -12.19
C LYS A 35 1.16 -5.25 -11.00
N ASP A 36 2.33 -4.63 -11.14
CA ASP A 36 3.34 -4.64 -10.09
C ASP A 36 2.88 -3.85 -8.88
N ILE A 37 3.38 -4.25 -7.71
CA ILE A 37 3.19 -3.56 -6.44
C ILE A 37 4.56 -3.22 -5.89
N VAL A 38 4.75 -1.96 -5.48
CA VAL A 38 6.01 -1.49 -4.91
C VAL A 38 5.75 -0.83 -3.57
N LEU A 39 6.43 -1.30 -2.54
CA LEU A 39 6.54 -0.64 -1.25
C LEU A 39 7.98 -0.13 -1.13
N GLU A 40 8.14 1.17 -0.95
CA GLU A 40 9.45 1.76 -0.70
C GLU A 40 9.94 1.42 0.73
N ASN A 41 11.06 1.99 1.14
CA ASN A 41 11.64 1.69 2.46
C ASN A 41 10.77 2.22 3.60
N ASN A 42 10.81 1.55 4.74
CA ASN A 42 10.17 2.03 5.96
C ASN A 42 8.65 2.21 5.80
N VAL A 43 7.99 1.26 5.17
CA VAL A 43 6.53 1.24 5.04
C VAL A 43 5.96 0.25 6.05
N PHE A 44 4.99 0.71 6.84
CA PHE A 44 4.23 -0.15 7.75
C PHE A 44 2.87 -0.47 7.14
N VAL A 45 2.51 -1.75 7.16
CA VAL A 45 1.19 -2.20 6.72
C VAL A 45 0.50 -2.92 7.86
N GLY A 46 -0.59 -2.37 8.34
CA GLY A 46 -1.36 -2.94 9.45
C GLY A 46 -2.07 -4.24 9.09
N SER A 47 -2.53 -4.95 10.11
CA SER A 47 -3.18 -6.25 9.95
C SER A 47 -4.43 -6.17 9.07
N HIS A 48 -4.70 -7.23 8.33
CA HIS A 48 -5.90 -7.37 7.49
C HIS A 48 -6.02 -6.30 6.40
N CYS A 49 -4.92 -5.69 5.98
CA CYS A 49 -4.95 -4.81 4.82
C CYS A 49 -4.97 -5.62 3.52
N VAL A 50 -5.50 -5.00 2.48
CA VAL A 50 -5.42 -5.52 1.12
C VAL A 50 -4.71 -4.49 0.26
N ILE A 51 -3.65 -4.90 -0.44
CA ILE A 51 -2.93 -4.04 -1.37
C ILE A 51 -3.17 -4.60 -2.77
N LYS A 52 -3.79 -3.79 -3.62
CA LYS A 52 -4.17 -4.19 -4.97
C LYS A 52 -3.08 -3.92 -5.99
N GLY A 53 -3.17 -4.59 -7.12
CA GLY A 53 -2.21 -4.45 -8.21
C GLY A 53 -2.09 -3.02 -8.72
N GLY A 54 -0.87 -2.61 -9.02
CA GLY A 54 -0.55 -1.28 -9.52
C GLY A 54 -0.29 -0.23 -8.43
N VAL A 55 -0.34 -0.61 -7.15
CA VAL A 55 -0.12 0.31 -6.04
C VAL A 55 1.38 0.53 -5.82
N TYR A 56 1.74 1.79 -5.65
CA TYR A 56 3.08 2.24 -5.25
C TYR A 56 2.99 3.01 -3.95
N ILE A 57 3.65 2.54 -2.91
CA ILE A 57 3.60 3.18 -1.59
C ILE A 57 4.94 3.84 -1.30
N GLY A 58 4.92 5.17 -1.17
CA GLY A 58 6.10 5.97 -0.85
C GLY A 58 6.65 5.68 0.54
N HIS A 59 7.94 5.90 0.72
CA HIS A 59 8.67 5.59 1.95
C HIS A 59 8.08 6.30 3.18
N HIS A 60 8.31 5.73 4.35
CA HIS A 60 7.87 6.27 5.65
C HIS A 60 6.36 6.48 5.74
N SER A 61 5.60 5.62 5.07
CA SER A 61 4.14 5.65 5.11
C SER A 61 3.59 4.56 6.00
N VAL A 62 2.41 4.80 6.54
CA VAL A 62 1.68 3.84 7.38
C VAL A 62 0.32 3.56 6.74
N ILE A 63 0.04 2.28 6.55
CA ILE A 63 -1.27 1.81 6.13
C ILE A 63 -1.96 1.24 7.38
N ALA A 64 -3.01 1.89 7.82
CA ALA A 64 -3.73 1.48 9.03
C ALA A 64 -4.41 0.12 8.84
N ALA A 65 -4.58 -0.62 9.92
CA ALA A 65 -5.20 -1.94 9.88
C ALA A 65 -6.58 -1.91 9.20
N GLY A 66 -6.88 -2.95 8.42
CA GLY A 66 -8.15 -3.08 7.73
C GLY A 66 -8.33 -2.18 6.50
N THR A 67 -7.28 -1.51 6.05
CA THR A 67 -7.36 -0.63 4.88
C THR A 67 -7.27 -1.43 3.59
N ILE A 68 -8.08 -1.05 2.61
CA ILE A 68 -7.95 -1.53 1.24
C ILE A 68 -7.28 -0.44 0.41
N VAL A 69 -6.04 -0.72 -0.04
CA VAL A 69 -5.25 0.21 -0.84
C VAL A 69 -5.49 -0.09 -2.30
N ASP A 70 -6.20 0.80 -2.97
CA ASP A 70 -6.63 0.62 -4.36
C ASP A 70 -6.25 1.80 -5.28
N THR A 71 -5.50 2.77 -4.78
CA THR A 71 -5.02 3.88 -5.58
C THR A 71 -3.59 3.63 -6.07
N SER A 72 -3.25 4.16 -7.23
CA SER A 72 -1.99 3.85 -7.90
C SER A 72 -0.75 4.41 -7.20
N HIS A 73 -0.87 5.48 -6.43
CA HIS A 73 0.29 6.11 -5.81
C HIS A 73 -0.04 6.71 -4.46
N ILE A 74 0.73 6.30 -3.46
CA ILE A 74 0.70 6.87 -2.11
C ILE A 74 1.99 7.66 -1.92
N PRO A 75 1.91 8.99 -1.70
CA PRO A 75 3.11 9.81 -1.47
C PRO A 75 3.86 9.41 -0.21
N PRO A 76 5.16 9.73 -0.12
CA PRO A 76 5.93 9.46 1.12
C PRO A 76 5.33 10.14 2.34
N TYR A 77 5.58 9.57 3.51
CA TYR A 77 5.13 10.08 4.82
C TYR A 77 3.62 10.16 4.97
N SER A 78 2.87 9.34 4.23
CA SER A 78 1.41 9.33 4.28
C SER A 78 0.87 8.41 5.37
N LEU A 79 -0.31 8.76 5.86
CA LEU A 79 -1.16 7.85 6.62
C LEU A 79 -2.39 7.51 5.77
N VAL A 80 -2.63 6.22 5.55
CA VAL A 80 -3.74 5.74 4.74
C VAL A 80 -4.69 4.93 5.62
N ILE A 81 -5.97 5.27 5.62
CA ILE A 81 -6.95 4.69 6.53
C ILE A 81 -8.23 4.30 5.79
N GLY A 82 -8.65 3.08 5.99
CA GLY A 82 -10.04 2.66 5.78
C GLY A 82 -10.39 2.09 4.42
N ASN A 83 -11.69 1.94 4.24
CA ASN A 83 -12.31 1.48 2.99
C ASN A 83 -13.71 2.11 2.87
N PRO A 84 -13.94 3.04 1.93
CA PRO A 84 -12.94 3.60 1.00
C PRO A 84 -11.78 4.27 1.74
N MET A 85 -10.59 4.16 1.18
CA MET A 85 -9.41 4.69 1.85
C MET A 85 -9.35 6.22 1.82
N ILE A 86 -8.77 6.78 2.86
CA ILE A 86 -8.44 8.20 2.97
C ILE A 86 -6.93 8.32 3.08
N VAL A 87 -6.31 9.14 2.23
CA VAL A 87 -4.88 9.39 2.24
C VAL A 87 -4.60 10.74 2.89
N LYS A 88 -3.85 10.71 3.98
CA LYS A 88 -3.36 11.94 4.64
C LYS A 88 -1.91 12.14 4.23
N GLU A 89 -1.70 12.88 3.14
CA GLU A 89 -0.38 13.10 2.56
C GLU A 89 0.51 13.90 3.50
N GLY A 90 1.77 13.48 3.63
CA GLY A 90 2.74 14.17 4.47
C GLY A 90 2.43 14.14 5.96
N TYR A 91 1.51 13.31 6.39
CA TYR A 91 1.07 13.26 7.79
C TYR A 91 2.22 13.07 8.77
N TYR A 92 3.19 12.21 8.43
CA TYR A 92 4.32 11.92 9.30
C TYR A 92 5.52 12.82 9.09
N LEU A 93 5.54 13.65 8.04
CA LEU A 93 6.68 14.51 7.75
C LEU A 93 6.91 15.51 8.88
N GLU A 94 5.86 16.17 9.35
CA GLU A 94 5.94 17.11 10.45
C GLU A 94 6.36 16.42 11.75
N GLU A 95 5.84 15.21 12.00
CA GLU A 95 6.19 14.45 13.19
C GLU A 95 7.67 14.06 13.21
N ILE A 96 8.22 13.67 12.08
CA ILE A 96 9.64 13.33 11.96
C ILE A 96 10.51 14.57 12.16
N ILE A 97 10.17 15.69 11.54
CA ILE A 97 10.89 16.96 11.71
C ILE A 97 10.82 17.43 13.16
N LYS A 98 9.66 17.35 13.78
CA LYS A 98 9.41 17.78 15.16
C LYS A 98 10.20 16.98 16.18
N ASN A 99 10.45 15.69 15.91
CA ASN A 99 11.19 14.79 16.79
C ASN A 99 12.67 14.67 16.43
N ASP A 100 13.15 15.42 15.45
CA ASP A 100 14.56 15.46 15.09
C ASP A 100 15.35 16.17 16.21
N PRO A 101 16.35 15.49 16.83
CA PRO A 101 17.12 16.09 17.91
C PRO A 101 18.10 17.18 17.45
N THR A 102 18.30 17.34 16.15
CA THR A 102 19.11 18.42 15.58
C THR A 102 18.27 19.63 15.23
#